data_5af5a7c6c236bf417205139ecfdae5f2
#
_entry.id   5af5a7c6c236bf417205139ecfdae5f2
#
_cell.length_a   1.000
_cell.length_b   1.000
_cell.length_c   1.000
_cell.angle_alpha   90.00
_cell.angle_beta   90.00
_cell.angle_gamma   90.00
#
_symmetry.space_group_name_H-M   'P 1'
#
loop_
_entity.id
_entity.type
_entity.pdbx_description
1 polymer ?
#
loop_
_entity_poly.entity_id
_entity_poly.type
_entity_poly.pdbx_seq_one_letter_code
_entity_poly.pdbx_strand_id
1 'polypeptide(L)'
;MTLSMWQIIFAFVFLFCAAGSIFHAMRSRKMQSTFCSVGFLGILLVVVLPGWFTAICALIGVIGICILIHGKSTGNFRKSITGMILFVCGLIAFLIGRAYMGPDDDETLRWKLQQYGLSQYEKLGRYAKERYPDKSAMAIVSENMSERQKEFLKAFEKGYGSSIDVVEQKYFDYNQFREENVGLDRDAYEKKLQEARQEFSLENMFQSSEMQGAEVVLLLTGLPAKRLECLDTLYGLKKASKILLIPAEFAGKKNVLSPYIREGQIGALVMMNADSSIQNDVPENMEEAFASRYVLVTAENIDAMLEDPKYRVLLFDDEAERNEE
;
A
#
# COMPACT_ATOMS: atom_id res chain seq x y z
N MET A 1 -8.20 -2.41 -12.14
CA MET A 1 -8.78 -3.59 -11.47
C MET A 1 -8.63 -4.81 -12.36
N THR A 2 -7.59 -5.59 -12.16
CA THR A 2 -7.44 -6.89 -12.84
C THR A 2 -8.30 -7.89 -12.09
N LEU A 3 -9.43 -8.29 -12.70
CA LEU A 3 -10.20 -9.43 -12.22
C LEU A 3 -9.25 -10.60 -12.02
N SER A 4 -9.24 -11.22 -10.83
CA SER A 4 -8.42 -12.39 -10.61
C SER A 4 -8.82 -13.45 -11.65
N MET A 5 -7.86 -14.25 -12.12
CA MET A 5 -8.10 -15.31 -13.11
C MET A 5 -9.27 -16.22 -12.70
N TRP A 6 -9.45 -16.45 -11.40
CA TRP A 6 -10.56 -17.21 -10.84
C TRP A 6 -11.92 -16.54 -11.01
N GLN A 7 -12.01 -15.21 -10.86
CA GLN A 7 -13.26 -14.46 -11.09
C GLN A 7 -13.68 -14.53 -12.57
N ILE A 8 -12.72 -14.46 -13.48
CA ILE A 8 -12.96 -14.60 -14.92
C ILE A 8 -13.46 -16.02 -15.23
N ILE A 9 -12.81 -17.06 -14.70
CA ILE A 9 -13.23 -18.46 -14.90
C ILE A 9 -14.64 -18.69 -14.34
N PHE A 10 -14.91 -18.23 -13.12
CA PHE A 10 -16.23 -18.35 -12.53
C PHE A 10 -17.30 -17.59 -13.33
N ALA A 11 -17.03 -16.38 -13.82
CA ALA A 11 -17.94 -15.63 -14.66
C ALA A 11 -18.27 -16.38 -15.95
N PHE A 12 -17.28 -16.98 -16.63
CA PHE A 12 -17.48 -17.79 -17.82
C PHE A 12 -18.29 -19.06 -17.55
N VAL A 13 -18.00 -19.80 -16.48
CA VAL A 13 -18.75 -21.02 -16.11
C VAL A 13 -20.22 -20.68 -15.83
N PHE A 14 -20.48 -19.61 -15.07
CA PHE A 14 -21.85 -19.18 -14.78
C PHE A 14 -22.58 -18.66 -16.01
N LEU A 15 -21.93 -17.95 -16.91
CA LEU A 15 -22.50 -17.49 -18.18
C LEU A 15 -22.89 -18.68 -19.06
N PHE A 16 -22.06 -19.72 -19.13
CA PHE A 16 -22.34 -20.97 -19.85
C PHE A 16 -23.51 -21.73 -19.23
N CYS A 17 -23.56 -21.85 -17.90
CA CYS A 17 -24.66 -22.47 -17.18
C CYS A 17 -25.98 -21.69 -17.37
N ALA A 18 -25.96 -20.37 -17.31
CA ALA A 18 -27.13 -19.52 -17.55
C ALA A 18 -27.62 -19.65 -19.01
N ALA A 19 -26.71 -19.60 -19.99
CA ALA A 19 -27.05 -19.77 -21.41
C ALA A 19 -27.63 -21.16 -21.69
N GLY A 20 -27.04 -22.22 -21.14
CA GLY A 20 -27.55 -23.58 -21.24
C GLY A 20 -28.92 -23.77 -20.63
N SER A 21 -29.17 -23.17 -19.48
CA SER A 21 -30.45 -23.20 -18.78
C SER A 21 -31.54 -22.42 -19.54
N ILE A 22 -31.18 -21.26 -20.11
CA ILE A 22 -32.10 -20.48 -20.98
C ILE A 22 -32.44 -21.27 -22.23
N PHE A 23 -31.46 -21.89 -22.88
CA PHE A 23 -31.69 -22.71 -24.06
C PHE A 23 -32.56 -23.93 -23.76
N HIS A 24 -32.35 -24.60 -22.62
CA HIS A 24 -33.17 -25.72 -22.17
C HIS A 24 -34.62 -25.30 -21.84
N ALA A 25 -34.79 -24.14 -21.20
CA ALA A 25 -36.08 -23.56 -20.88
C ALA A 25 -36.85 -23.16 -22.13
N MET A 26 -36.20 -22.61 -23.15
CA MET A 26 -36.81 -22.30 -24.44
C MET A 26 -37.28 -23.55 -25.17
N ARG A 27 -36.55 -24.67 -25.05
CA ARG A 27 -36.86 -25.95 -25.70
C ARG A 27 -37.97 -26.74 -24.96
N SER A 28 -37.99 -26.70 -23.64
CA SER A 28 -38.88 -27.51 -22.80
C SER A 28 -40.21 -26.84 -22.42
N ARG A 29 -40.41 -25.57 -22.75
CA ARG A 29 -41.54 -24.71 -22.32
C ARG A 29 -41.80 -24.73 -20.79
N LYS A 30 -40.84 -25.13 -19.97
CA LYS A 30 -40.97 -25.18 -18.52
C LYS A 30 -40.50 -23.85 -17.90
N MET A 31 -41.44 -23.05 -17.46
CA MET A 31 -41.22 -21.71 -16.87
C MET A 31 -40.28 -21.72 -15.63
N GLN A 32 -40.34 -22.77 -14.81
CA GLN A 32 -39.49 -22.86 -13.59
C GLN A 32 -37.99 -22.83 -13.89
N SER A 33 -37.52 -23.46 -14.97
CA SER A 33 -36.12 -23.48 -15.37
C SER A 33 -35.60 -22.07 -15.76
N THR A 34 -36.47 -21.25 -16.36
CA THR A 34 -36.11 -19.89 -16.77
C THR A 34 -35.96 -18.97 -15.57
N PHE A 35 -36.82 -19.10 -14.54
CA PHE A 35 -36.74 -18.33 -13.31
C PHE A 35 -35.44 -18.65 -12.52
N CYS A 36 -35.06 -19.93 -12.42
CA CYS A 36 -33.84 -20.33 -11.80
C CYS A 36 -32.60 -19.72 -12.51
N SER A 37 -32.58 -19.74 -13.84
CA SER A 37 -31.45 -19.22 -14.63
C SER A 37 -31.28 -17.73 -14.50
N VAL A 38 -32.37 -16.98 -14.49
CA VAL A 38 -32.36 -15.52 -14.33
C VAL A 38 -32.00 -15.14 -12.88
N GLY A 39 -32.46 -15.94 -11.90
CA GLY A 39 -32.05 -15.77 -10.50
C GLY A 39 -30.55 -15.98 -10.30
N PHE A 40 -29.97 -17.02 -10.93
CA PHE A 40 -28.52 -17.25 -10.91
C PHE A 40 -27.73 -16.11 -11.56
N LEU A 41 -28.21 -15.57 -12.69
CA LEU A 41 -27.58 -14.42 -13.34
C LEU A 41 -27.60 -13.17 -12.43
N GLY A 42 -28.69 -12.96 -11.71
CA GLY A 42 -28.82 -11.86 -10.75
C GLY A 42 -27.85 -11.96 -9.60
N ILE A 43 -27.70 -13.14 -9.01
CA ILE A 43 -26.75 -13.40 -7.92
C ILE A 43 -25.32 -13.21 -8.44
N LEU A 44 -24.99 -13.69 -9.62
CA LEU A 44 -23.68 -13.52 -10.23
C LEU A 44 -23.33 -12.04 -10.41
N LEU A 45 -24.26 -11.24 -10.91
CA LEU A 45 -24.04 -9.81 -11.11
C LEU A 45 -23.80 -9.08 -9.79
N VAL A 46 -24.50 -9.45 -8.72
CA VAL A 46 -24.27 -8.88 -7.37
C VAL A 46 -22.90 -9.24 -6.81
N VAL A 47 -22.40 -10.45 -7.07
CA VAL A 47 -21.09 -10.92 -6.57
C VAL A 47 -19.91 -10.34 -7.37
N VAL A 48 -20.10 -10.10 -8.66
CA VAL A 48 -19.01 -9.68 -9.57
C VAL A 48 -18.90 -8.15 -9.68
N LEU A 49 -19.98 -7.41 -9.45
CA LEU A 49 -19.99 -5.95 -9.61
C LEU A 49 -19.57 -5.25 -8.32
N PRO A 50 -18.53 -4.44 -8.34
CA PRO A 50 -18.12 -3.64 -7.19
C PRO A 50 -19.15 -2.52 -6.95
N GLY A 51 -19.55 -2.36 -5.69
CA GLY A 51 -20.40 -1.29 -5.22
C GLY A 51 -21.90 -1.66 -5.17
N TRP A 52 -22.54 -1.26 -4.07
CA TRP A 52 -23.96 -1.55 -3.79
C TRP A 52 -24.93 -0.94 -4.81
N PHE A 53 -24.56 0.21 -5.40
CA PHE A 53 -25.43 0.90 -6.38
C PHE A 53 -25.48 0.13 -7.72
N THR A 54 -24.33 -0.34 -8.21
CA THR A 54 -24.26 -1.15 -9.43
C THR A 54 -24.98 -2.49 -9.26
N ALA A 55 -24.89 -3.09 -8.06
CA ALA A 55 -25.61 -4.29 -7.70
C ALA A 55 -27.14 -4.08 -7.73
N ILE A 56 -27.66 -2.97 -7.20
CA ILE A 56 -29.08 -2.62 -7.23
C ILE A 56 -29.57 -2.40 -8.67
N CYS A 57 -28.81 -1.66 -9.48
CA CYS A 57 -29.18 -1.43 -10.89
C CYS A 57 -29.23 -2.74 -11.70
N ALA A 58 -28.27 -3.65 -11.46
CA ALA A 58 -28.26 -4.96 -12.07
C ALA A 58 -29.46 -5.80 -11.61
N LEU A 59 -29.82 -5.76 -10.34
CA LEU A 59 -31.00 -6.45 -9.79
C LEU A 59 -32.32 -5.95 -10.44
N ILE A 60 -32.45 -4.64 -10.60
CA ILE A 60 -33.64 -4.05 -11.30
C ILE A 60 -33.71 -4.54 -12.75
N GLY A 61 -32.58 -4.58 -13.46
CA GLY A 61 -32.51 -5.12 -14.82
C GLY A 61 -32.94 -6.59 -14.90
N VAL A 62 -32.47 -7.41 -13.96
CA VAL A 62 -32.82 -8.84 -13.86
C VAL A 62 -34.34 -9.02 -13.59
N ILE A 63 -34.89 -8.24 -12.66
CA ILE A 63 -36.34 -8.25 -12.39
C ILE A 63 -37.13 -7.87 -13.66
N GLY A 64 -36.65 -6.85 -14.40
CA GLY A 64 -37.21 -6.44 -15.67
C GLY A 64 -37.26 -7.57 -16.70
N ILE A 65 -36.16 -8.33 -16.84
CA ILE A 65 -36.09 -9.50 -17.73
C ILE A 65 -37.11 -10.58 -17.29
N CYS A 66 -37.18 -10.88 -15.98
CA CYS A 66 -38.18 -11.86 -15.45
C CYS A 66 -39.61 -11.50 -15.79
N ILE A 67 -39.98 -10.22 -15.60
CA ILE A 67 -41.34 -9.73 -15.91
C ILE A 67 -41.60 -9.79 -17.41
N LEU A 68 -40.63 -9.46 -18.24
CA LEU A 68 -40.74 -9.53 -19.71
C LEU A 68 -40.99 -10.95 -20.19
N ILE A 69 -40.20 -11.93 -19.67
CA ILE A 69 -40.36 -13.35 -20.02
C ILE A 69 -41.74 -13.85 -19.57
N HIS A 70 -42.14 -13.50 -18.33
CA HIS A 70 -43.44 -13.90 -17.80
C HIS A 70 -44.59 -13.29 -18.63
N GLY A 71 -44.50 -12.02 -18.98
CA GLY A 71 -45.48 -11.34 -19.82
C GLY A 71 -45.63 -11.98 -21.20
N LYS A 72 -44.49 -12.33 -21.81
CA LYS A 72 -44.47 -13.03 -23.12
C LYS A 72 -45.09 -14.44 -23.03
N SER A 73 -44.79 -15.20 -21.98
CA SER A 73 -45.28 -16.56 -21.80
C SER A 73 -46.79 -16.61 -21.51
N THR A 74 -47.34 -15.58 -20.86
CA THR A 74 -48.76 -15.47 -20.53
C THR A 74 -49.56 -14.71 -21.59
N GLY A 75 -48.95 -14.26 -22.68
CA GLY A 75 -49.59 -13.45 -23.72
C GLY A 75 -49.99 -12.05 -23.24
N ASN A 76 -49.53 -11.62 -22.07
CA ASN A 76 -49.89 -10.33 -21.49
C ASN A 76 -48.93 -9.22 -21.95
N PHE A 77 -49.36 -8.51 -23.00
CA PHE A 77 -48.57 -7.45 -23.64
C PHE A 77 -48.18 -6.32 -22.68
N ARG A 78 -49.03 -5.95 -21.71
CA ARG A 78 -48.74 -4.90 -20.72
C ARG A 78 -47.56 -5.31 -19.82
N LYS A 79 -47.53 -6.55 -19.33
CA LYS A 79 -46.42 -7.07 -18.52
C LYS A 79 -45.10 -7.12 -19.31
N SER A 80 -45.14 -7.49 -20.58
CA SER A 80 -43.96 -7.48 -21.45
C SER A 80 -43.39 -6.08 -21.61
N ILE A 81 -44.22 -5.07 -21.84
CA ILE A 81 -43.76 -3.67 -21.95
C ILE A 81 -43.16 -3.20 -20.61
N THR A 82 -43.83 -3.46 -19.48
CA THR A 82 -43.32 -3.07 -18.16
C THR A 82 -41.94 -3.69 -17.87
N GLY A 83 -41.76 -4.98 -18.18
CA GLY A 83 -40.47 -5.66 -18.03
C GLY A 83 -39.38 -5.04 -18.90
N MET A 84 -39.69 -4.67 -20.15
CA MET A 84 -38.79 -4.02 -21.06
C MET A 84 -38.37 -2.62 -20.56
N ILE A 85 -39.32 -1.84 -20.05
CA ILE A 85 -39.02 -0.50 -19.49
C ILE A 85 -38.10 -0.63 -18.26
N LEU A 86 -38.39 -1.54 -17.33
CA LEU A 86 -37.56 -1.76 -16.15
C LEU A 86 -36.15 -2.20 -16.53
N PHE A 87 -36.01 -3.09 -17.51
CA PHE A 87 -34.68 -3.50 -17.99
C PHE A 87 -33.89 -2.33 -18.58
N VAL A 88 -34.51 -1.53 -19.46
CA VAL A 88 -33.84 -0.37 -20.07
C VAL A 88 -33.50 0.69 -19.02
N CYS A 89 -34.40 0.97 -18.08
CA CYS A 89 -34.09 1.91 -16.97
C CYS A 89 -32.97 1.40 -16.08
N GLY A 90 -32.96 0.11 -15.75
CA GLY A 90 -31.86 -0.49 -14.98
C GLY A 90 -30.50 -0.40 -15.71
N LEU A 91 -30.50 -0.64 -17.03
CA LEU A 91 -29.29 -0.52 -17.86
C LEU A 91 -28.79 0.93 -17.95
N ILE A 92 -29.70 1.88 -18.18
CA ILE A 92 -29.38 3.30 -18.24
C ILE A 92 -28.82 3.78 -16.87
N ALA A 93 -29.48 3.42 -15.77
CA ALA A 93 -29.03 3.76 -14.43
C ALA A 93 -27.66 3.15 -14.12
N PHE A 94 -27.40 1.92 -14.56
CA PHE A 94 -26.11 1.27 -14.45
C PHE A 94 -25.00 2.03 -15.21
N LEU A 95 -25.28 2.40 -16.48
CA LEU A 95 -24.32 3.13 -17.31
C LEU A 95 -24.04 4.54 -16.77
N ILE A 96 -25.09 5.23 -16.31
CA ILE A 96 -24.97 6.54 -15.66
C ILE A 96 -24.18 6.40 -14.36
N GLY A 97 -24.53 5.45 -13.51
CA GLY A 97 -23.83 5.22 -12.26
C GLY A 97 -22.32 4.94 -12.47
N ARG A 98 -21.98 4.14 -13.48
CA ARG A 98 -20.59 3.86 -13.82
C ARG A 98 -19.83 5.07 -14.40
N ALA A 99 -20.54 5.95 -15.11
CA ALA A 99 -19.96 7.19 -15.65
C ALA A 99 -19.76 8.26 -14.57
N TYR A 100 -20.63 8.31 -13.55
CA TYR A 100 -20.55 9.28 -12.46
C TYR A 100 -19.80 8.77 -11.22
N MET A 101 -19.83 7.46 -10.95
CA MET A 101 -18.92 6.85 -10.01
C MET A 101 -17.62 6.60 -10.76
N GLY A 102 -16.70 7.56 -10.77
CA GLY A 102 -15.37 7.43 -11.35
C GLY A 102 -14.66 6.11 -10.97
N PRO A 103 -13.42 5.88 -11.39
CA PRO A 103 -12.65 4.73 -10.93
C PRO A 103 -12.76 4.66 -9.40
N ASP A 104 -12.94 3.45 -8.84
CA ASP A 104 -13.14 3.22 -7.39
C ASP A 104 -12.30 4.23 -6.59
N ASP A 105 -12.92 4.95 -5.65
CA ASP A 105 -12.22 5.94 -4.81
C ASP A 105 -10.94 5.36 -4.22
N ASP A 106 -10.93 4.05 -3.91
CA ASP A 106 -9.77 3.30 -3.44
C ASP A 106 -8.64 3.18 -4.48
N GLU A 107 -8.96 2.98 -5.77
CA GLU A 107 -7.94 2.86 -6.82
C GLU A 107 -7.30 4.22 -7.11
N THR A 108 -8.11 5.26 -7.16
CA THR A 108 -7.66 6.65 -7.30
C THR A 108 -6.80 7.05 -6.11
N LEU A 109 -7.22 6.69 -4.89
CA LEU A 109 -6.47 6.95 -3.67
C LEU A 109 -5.13 6.22 -3.65
N ARG A 110 -5.10 4.94 -4.02
CA ARG A 110 -3.86 4.14 -4.12
C ARG A 110 -2.90 4.73 -5.15
N TRP A 111 -3.40 5.13 -6.31
CA TRP A 111 -2.59 5.80 -7.32
C TRP A 111 -2.00 7.13 -6.80
N LYS A 112 -2.81 7.98 -6.14
CA LYS A 112 -2.35 9.22 -5.52
C LYS A 112 -1.25 8.95 -4.48
N LEU A 113 -1.48 7.99 -3.59
CA LEU A 113 -0.50 7.60 -2.57
C LEU A 113 0.81 7.08 -3.18
N GLN A 114 0.73 6.35 -4.30
CA GLN A 114 1.91 5.89 -5.02
C GLN A 114 2.68 7.06 -5.65
N GLN A 115 1.99 8.00 -6.30
CA GLN A 115 2.65 9.17 -6.91
C GLN A 115 3.33 10.05 -5.84
N TYR A 116 2.64 10.32 -4.73
CA TYR A 116 3.26 11.00 -3.59
C TYR A 116 4.43 10.20 -3.03
N GLY A 117 4.30 8.88 -2.92
CA GLY A 117 5.41 8.00 -2.54
C GLY A 117 6.62 8.21 -3.45
N LEU A 118 6.46 8.14 -4.77
CA LEU A 118 7.55 8.35 -5.72
C LEU A 118 8.22 9.72 -5.55
N SER A 119 7.44 10.78 -5.30
CA SER A 119 7.98 12.13 -5.14
C SER A 119 8.93 12.27 -3.94
N GLN A 120 8.65 11.59 -2.81
CA GLN A 120 9.54 11.63 -1.66
C GLN A 120 10.89 10.95 -1.93
N TYR A 121 10.88 9.82 -2.67
CA TYR A 121 12.12 9.13 -3.00
C TYR A 121 12.96 9.89 -4.02
N GLU A 122 12.34 10.48 -5.04
CA GLU A 122 13.05 11.34 -5.99
C GLU A 122 13.65 12.56 -5.28
N LYS A 123 12.93 13.16 -4.31
CA LYS A 123 13.44 14.28 -3.49
C LYS A 123 14.61 13.87 -2.62
N LEU A 124 14.54 12.71 -1.96
CA LEU A 124 15.65 12.18 -1.17
C LEU A 124 16.89 11.92 -2.03
N GLY A 125 16.70 11.39 -3.25
CA GLY A 125 17.80 11.18 -4.19
C GLY A 125 18.48 12.48 -4.59
N ARG A 126 17.71 13.51 -4.95
CA ARG A 126 18.24 14.85 -5.27
C ARG A 126 18.99 15.45 -4.08
N TYR A 127 18.39 15.37 -2.89
CA TYR A 127 19.05 15.85 -1.67
C TYR A 127 20.38 15.14 -1.42
N ALA A 128 20.40 13.81 -1.57
CA ALA A 128 21.64 13.03 -1.40
C ALA A 128 22.72 13.49 -2.39
N LYS A 129 22.38 13.67 -3.66
CA LYS A 129 23.29 14.14 -4.69
C LYS A 129 23.84 15.55 -4.43
N GLU A 130 22.97 16.46 -4.01
CA GLU A 130 23.33 17.86 -3.76
C GLU A 130 24.18 18.02 -2.49
N ARG A 131 23.81 17.28 -1.44
CA ARG A 131 24.45 17.43 -0.13
C ARG A 131 25.71 16.58 0.04
N TYR A 132 25.74 15.43 -0.64
CA TYR A 132 26.79 14.42 -0.53
C TYR A 132 27.30 13.98 -1.90
N PRO A 133 27.78 14.90 -2.75
CA PRO A 133 28.09 14.62 -4.17
C PRO A 133 29.20 13.58 -4.36
N ASP A 134 30.15 13.51 -3.41
CA ASP A 134 31.32 12.64 -3.47
C ASP A 134 31.14 11.33 -2.67
N LYS A 135 29.94 11.11 -2.08
CA LYS A 135 29.67 9.95 -1.24
C LYS A 135 28.89 8.88 -2.00
N SER A 136 29.30 7.64 -1.78
CA SER A 136 28.56 6.49 -2.32
C SER A 136 27.26 6.24 -1.56
N ALA A 137 26.19 6.00 -2.28
CA ALA A 137 24.87 5.66 -1.73
C ALA A 137 24.55 4.18 -1.90
N MET A 138 23.83 3.62 -0.93
CA MET A 138 23.32 2.25 -0.95
C MET A 138 21.93 2.20 -0.33
N ALA A 139 21.07 1.27 -0.77
CA ALA A 139 19.75 1.05 -0.18
C ALA A 139 19.72 -0.23 0.66
N ILE A 140 19.09 -0.15 1.84
CA ILE A 140 18.71 -1.32 2.63
C ILE A 140 17.24 -1.64 2.32
N VAL A 141 17.00 -2.82 1.79
CA VAL A 141 15.68 -3.31 1.40
C VAL A 141 15.30 -4.56 2.18
N SER A 142 14.02 -4.89 2.20
CA SER A 142 13.56 -6.16 2.76
C SER A 142 13.94 -7.33 1.86
N GLU A 143 14.20 -8.48 2.44
CA GLU A 143 14.24 -9.75 1.74
C GLU A 143 12.95 -9.92 0.90
N ASN A 144 13.08 -10.29 -0.36
CA ASN A 144 11.97 -10.33 -1.31
C ASN A 144 11.33 -8.95 -1.58
N MET A 145 12.13 -8.00 -1.99
CA MET A 145 11.69 -6.65 -2.33
C MET A 145 10.44 -6.63 -3.22
N SER A 146 9.38 -5.96 -2.76
CA SER A 146 8.12 -5.81 -3.50
C SER A 146 8.29 -4.95 -4.76
N GLU A 147 7.40 -5.09 -5.74
CA GLU A 147 7.41 -4.23 -6.94
C GLU A 147 7.32 -2.74 -6.58
N ARG A 148 6.56 -2.40 -5.54
CA ARG A 148 6.46 -1.03 -5.03
C ARG A 148 7.81 -0.50 -4.50
N GLN A 149 8.55 -1.31 -3.77
CA GLN A 149 9.89 -0.93 -3.30
C GLN A 149 10.88 -0.75 -4.46
N LYS A 150 10.77 -1.56 -5.52
CA LYS A 150 11.57 -1.39 -6.74
C LYS A 150 11.27 -0.05 -7.45
N GLU A 151 10.00 0.35 -7.50
CA GLU A 151 9.62 1.64 -8.06
C GLU A 151 10.15 2.80 -7.22
N PHE A 152 10.10 2.71 -5.91
CA PHE A 152 10.66 3.70 -4.99
C PHE A 152 12.18 3.82 -5.13
N LEU A 153 12.88 2.69 -5.24
CA LEU A 153 14.31 2.67 -5.51
C LEU A 153 14.65 3.39 -6.83
N LYS A 154 13.92 3.06 -7.91
CA LYS A 154 14.08 3.75 -9.21
C LYS A 154 13.82 5.25 -9.12
N ALA A 155 12.84 5.69 -8.33
CA ALA A 155 12.58 7.10 -8.11
C ALA A 155 13.73 7.79 -7.38
N PHE A 156 14.32 7.13 -6.38
CA PHE A 156 15.51 7.62 -5.71
C PHE A 156 16.70 7.71 -6.67
N GLU A 157 16.99 6.66 -7.43
CA GLU A 157 18.06 6.62 -8.42
C GLU A 157 17.92 7.72 -9.48
N LYS A 158 16.68 7.99 -9.92
CA LYS A 158 16.39 9.10 -10.83
C LYS A 158 16.78 10.45 -10.21
N GLY A 159 16.45 10.68 -8.94
CA GLY A 159 16.84 11.89 -8.21
C GLY A 159 18.35 11.97 -7.98
N TYR A 160 18.97 10.86 -7.59
CA TYR A 160 20.40 10.74 -7.32
C TYR A 160 21.24 10.84 -8.61
N GLY A 161 20.69 10.42 -9.73
CA GLY A 161 21.32 10.53 -11.06
C GLY A 161 22.21 9.36 -11.45
N SER A 162 22.23 8.28 -10.66
CA SER A 162 22.88 7.00 -10.95
C SER A 162 22.22 5.87 -10.18
N SER A 163 22.41 4.64 -10.63
CA SER A 163 22.03 3.45 -9.88
C SER A 163 22.84 3.34 -8.60
N ILE A 164 22.23 2.76 -7.59
CA ILE A 164 22.86 2.50 -6.29
C ILE A 164 22.82 1.00 -5.97
N ASP A 165 23.78 0.56 -5.18
CA ASP A 165 23.81 -0.82 -4.71
C ASP A 165 22.70 -1.07 -3.67
N VAL A 166 22.27 -2.32 -3.58
CA VAL A 166 21.18 -2.77 -2.71
C VAL A 166 21.69 -3.87 -1.81
N VAL A 167 21.40 -3.76 -0.51
CA VAL A 167 21.65 -4.81 0.47
C VAL A 167 20.33 -5.25 1.08
N GLU A 168 20.10 -6.56 1.07
CA GLU A 168 18.89 -7.16 1.62
C GLU A 168 19.03 -7.37 3.14
N GLN A 169 18.11 -6.80 3.89
CA GLN A 169 17.97 -7.11 5.32
C GLN A 169 17.26 -8.44 5.47
N LYS A 170 17.96 -9.42 5.97
CA LYS A 170 17.39 -10.72 6.36
C LYS A 170 16.58 -10.56 7.64
N TYR A 171 15.46 -11.26 7.70
CA TYR A 171 14.62 -11.31 8.89
C TYR A 171 14.97 -12.52 9.74
N PHE A 172 14.93 -12.31 11.06
CA PHE A 172 15.08 -13.39 12.01
C PHE A 172 13.85 -14.29 12.02
N ASP A 173 14.02 -15.57 11.62
CA ASP A 173 12.95 -16.57 11.68
C ASP A 173 12.88 -17.18 13.09
N TYR A 174 11.94 -16.68 13.88
CA TYR A 174 11.71 -17.16 15.25
C TYR A 174 11.24 -18.63 15.30
N ASN A 175 10.50 -19.10 14.31
CA ASN A 175 9.99 -20.47 14.31
C ASN A 175 11.12 -21.46 14.06
N GLN A 176 11.93 -21.22 13.05
CA GLN A 176 13.12 -22.00 12.78
C GLN A 176 14.06 -22.02 13.98
N PHE A 177 14.36 -20.85 14.56
CA PHE A 177 15.20 -20.75 15.74
C PHE A 177 14.65 -21.57 16.91
N ARG A 178 13.34 -21.55 17.16
CA ARG A 178 12.70 -22.32 18.24
C ARG A 178 12.81 -23.83 18.00
N GLU A 179 12.63 -24.28 16.77
CA GLU A 179 12.76 -25.70 16.39
C GLU A 179 14.20 -26.21 16.59
N GLU A 180 15.17 -25.41 16.21
CA GLU A 180 16.59 -25.77 16.33
C GLU A 180 17.12 -25.77 17.78
N ASN A 181 16.44 -25.09 18.68
CA ASN A 181 16.87 -24.90 20.09
C ASN A 181 15.92 -25.56 21.09
N VAL A 182 15.13 -26.56 20.66
CA VAL A 182 14.29 -27.36 21.55
C VAL A 182 15.16 -28.11 22.57
N GLY A 183 14.84 -27.94 23.88
CA GLY A 183 15.55 -28.63 24.96
C GLY A 183 16.64 -27.82 25.68
N LEU A 184 16.90 -26.58 25.25
CA LEU A 184 17.73 -25.66 26.03
C LEU A 184 16.97 -25.25 27.31
N ASP A 185 17.75 -25.03 28.39
CA ASP A 185 17.20 -24.33 29.54
C ASP A 185 16.89 -22.88 29.19
N ARG A 186 16.07 -22.24 30.04
CA ARG A 186 15.55 -20.90 29.76
C ARG A 186 16.66 -19.86 29.53
N ASP A 187 17.68 -19.89 30.39
CA ASP A 187 18.73 -18.86 30.36
C ASP A 187 19.62 -19.03 29.13
N ALA A 188 19.97 -20.28 28.79
CA ALA A 188 20.71 -20.59 27.58
C ALA A 188 19.90 -20.25 26.30
N TYR A 189 18.57 -20.50 26.31
CA TYR A 189 17.70 -20.15 25.22
C TYR A 189 17.62 -18.63 25.02
N GLU A 190 17.36 -17.87 26.08
CA GLU A 190 17.28 -16.40 26.05
C GLU A 190 18.58 -15.77 25.54
N LYS A 191 19.72 -16.27 26.03
CA LYS A 191 21.05 -15.79 25.57
C LYS A 191 21.25 -16.04 24.08
N LYS A 192 21.00 -17.27 23.62
CA LYS A 192 21.12 -17.60 22.18
C LYS A 192 20.14 -16.80 21.32
N LEU A 193 18.91 -16.57 21.80
CA LEU A 193 17.92 -15.77 21.11
C LEU A 193 18.38 -14.33 20.96
N GLN A 194 19.00 -13.76 21.99
CA GLN A 194 19.54 -12.41 21.92
C GLN A 194 20.71 -12.31 20.94
N GLU A 195 21.65 -13.26 20.99
CA GLU A 195 22.78 -13.36 20.06
C GLU A 195 22.31 -13.47 18.60
N ALA A 196 21.36 -14.38 18.33
CA ALA A 196 20.79 -14.57 17.01
C ALA A 196 20.06 -13.31 16.50
N ARG A 197 19.23 -12.68 17.34
CA ARG A 197 18.55 -11.42 16.94
C ARG A 197 19.52 -10.30 16.63
N GLN A 198 20.62 -10.23 17.36
CA GLN A 198 21.64 -9.22 17.14
C GLN A 198 22.32 -9.37 15.78
N GLU A 199 22.52 -10.60 15.30
CA GLU A 199 23.06 -10.88 13.97
C GLU A 199 22.22 -10.28 12.84
N PHE A 200 20.88 -10.29 13.00
CA PHE A 200 19.93 -9.73 12.03
C PHE A 200 19.61 -8.25 12.27
N SER A 201 20.29 -7.59 13.21
CA SER A 201 20.03 -6.19 13.54
C SER A 201 20.59 -5.24 12.48
N LEU A 202 19.91 -4.09 12.30
CA LEU A 202 20.43 -3.01 11.46
C LEU A 202 21.79 -2.49 11.96
N GLU A 203 22.05 -2.53 13.28
CA GLU A 203 23.34 -2.16 13.86
C GLU A 203 24.47 -2.99 13.26
N ASN A 204 24.33 -4.31 13.26
CA ASN A 204 25.33 -5.21 12.67
C ASN A 204 25.43 -5.03 11.16
N MET A 205 24.29 -4.81 10.50
CA MET A 205 24.27 -4.58 9.06
C MET A 205 25.09 -3.35 8.66
N PHE A 206 24.98 -2.23 9.39
CA PHE A 206 25.80 -1.04 9.12
C PHE A 206 27.30 -1.28 9.25
N GLN A 207 27.72 -2.26 10.06
CA GLN A 207 29.11 -2.63 10.28
C GLN A 207 29.57 -3.79 9.38
N SER A 208 28.67 -4.40 8.61
CA SER A 208 28.97 -5.55 7.75
C SER A 208 29.88 -5.17 6.57
N SER A 209 30.57 -6.18 6.03
CA SER A 209 31.37 -6.02 4.81
C SER A 209 30.54 -5.64 3.59
N GLU A 210 29.27 -6.02 3.54
CA GLU A 210 28.34 -5.69 2.46
C GLU A 210 28.08 -4.18 2.39
N MET A 211 28.13 -3.50 3.53
CA MET A 211 27.96 -2.05 3.63
C MET A 211 29.27 -1.26 3.55
N GLN A 212 30.40 -1.95 3.35
CA GLN A 212 31.69 -1.27 3.17
C GLN A 212 31.66 -0.41 1.89
N GLY A 213 32.08 0.84 2.03
CA GLY A 213 32.07 1.80 0.92
C GLY A 213 30.80 2.64 0.81
N ALA A 214 29.68 2.23 1.38
CA ALA A 214 28.48 3.07 1.45
C ALA A 214 28.64 4.09 2.57
N GLU A 215 28.51 5.37 2.24
CA GLU A 215 28.51 6.46 3.22
C GLU A 215 27.12 7.03 3.44
N VAL A 216 26.26 6.97 2.42
CA VAL A 216 24.84 7.37 2.47
C VAL A 216 23.96 6.13 2.33
N VAL A 217 23.00 5.96 3.22
CA VAL A 217 22.15 4.79 3.28
C VAL A 217 20.69 5.21 3.19
N LEU A 218 20.00 4.72 2.16
CA LEU A 218 18.54 4.83 2.03
C LEU A 218 17.88 3.66 2.75
N LEU A 219 17.02 3.93 3.74
CA LEU A 219 16.33 2.90 4.50
C LEU A 219 14.96 2.58 3.89
N LEU A 220 14.75 1.37 3.40
CA LEU A 220 13.49 0.86 2.86
C LEU A 220 12.88 -0.29 3.69
N THR A 221 13.38 -0.50 4.90
CA THR A 221 12.90 -1.57 5.80
C THR A 221 12.29 -1.05 7.10
N GLY A 222 12.48 0.23 7.41
CA GLY A 222 12.03 0.85 8.64
C GLY A 222 13.01 0.70 9.81
N LEU A 223 12.89 1.64 10.74
CA LEU A 223 13.62 1.57 12.02
C LEU A 223 12.89 0.62 12.99
N PRO A 224 13.63 -0.01 13.92
CA PRO A 224 13.02 -0.82 14.95
C PRO A 224 11.93 -0.07 15.74
N ALA A 225 10.82 -0.76 16.02
CA ALA A 225 9.69 -0.15 16.73
C ALA A 225 10.00 0.13 18.20
N LYS A 226 10.82 -0.72 18.83
CA LYS A 226 11.21 -0.54 20.23
C LYS A 226 12.27 0.53 20.35
N ARG A 227 12.10 1.42 21.35
CA ARG A 227 12.98 2.56 21.59
C ARG A 227 14.44 2.16 21.76
N LEU A 228 14.73 1.16 22.58
CA LEU A 228 16.11 0.72 22.83
C LEU A 228 16.75 0.15 21.56
N GLU A 229 16.07 -0.73 20.84
CA GLU A 229 16.58 -1.30 19.58
C GLU A 229 16.81 -0.20 18.51
N CYS A 230 15.96 0.84 18.49
CA CYS A 230 16.15 2.00 17.63
C CYS A 230 17.41 2.80 18.02
N LEU A 231 17.64 3.05 19.32
CA LEU A 231 18.82 3.75 19.82
C LEU A 231 20.10 2.96 19.52
N ASP A 232 20.11 1.64 19.73
CA ASP A 232 21.24 0.77 19.38
C ASP A 232 21.56 0.83 17.89
N THR A 233 20.51 0.80 17.05
CA THR A 233 20.64 0.96 15.58
C THR A 233 21.28 2.31 15.22
N LEU A 234 20.84 3.41 15.82
CA LEU A 234 21.37 4.75 15.56
C LEU A 234 22.79 4.91 16.10
N TYR A 235 23.11 4.27 17.22
CA TYR A 235 24.48 4.21 17.73
C TYR A 235 25.41 3.45 16.79
N GLY A 236 24.96 2.30 16.26
CA GLY A 236 25.68 1.53 15.25
C GLY A 236 25.95 2.34 13.98
N LEU A 237 24.95 3.11 13.52
CA LEU A 237 25.06 4.03 12.39
C LEU A 237 26.18 5.06 12.63
N LYS A 238 26.17 5.70 13.80
CA LYS A 238 27.21 6.67 14.21
C LYS A 238 28.58 6.04 14.23
N LYS A 239 28.71 4.85 14.81
CA LYS A 239 29.98 4.10 14.87
C LYS A 239 30.49 3.72 13.48
N ALA A 240 29.62 3.39 12.56
CA ALA A 240 29.95 3.10 11.17
C ALA A 240 30.18 4.35 10.31
N SER A 241 30.04 5.56 10.87
CA SER A 241 30.17 6.85 10.16
C SER A 241 29.31 6.96 8.91
N LYS A 242 28.09 6.42 8.96
CA LYS A 242 27.13 6.44 7.85
C LYS A 242 26.06 7.51 8.06
N ILE A 243 25.50 7.98 6.95
CA ILE A 243 24.42 8.99 6.90
C ILE A 243 23.15 8.28 6.45
N LEU A 244 22.11 8.37 7.26
CA LEU A 244 20.84 7.71 6.99
C LEU A 244 19.84 8.66 6.34
N LEU A 245 19.14 8.19 5.31
CA LEU A 245 18.02 8.85 4.68
C LEU A 245 16.75 8.02 4.96
N ILE A 246 15.73 8.64 5.53
CA ILE A 246 14.55 7.95 6.02
C ILE A 246 13.30 8.49 5.31
N PRO A 247 12.61 7.68 4.49
CA PRO A 247 11.29 8.00 3.96
C PRO A 247 10.21 8.05 5.05
N ALA A 248 9.10 8.74 4.79
CA ALA A 248 8.06 9.01 5.79
C ALA A 248 7.45 7.75 6.41
N GLU A 249 7.27 6.69 5.64
CA GLU A 249 6.71 5.42 6.10
C GLU A 249 7.62 4.63 7.05
N PHE A 250 8.92 4.96 7.08
CA PHE A 250 9.93 4.21 7.83
C PHE A 250 10.51 4.99 9.03
N ALA A 251 9.98 6.16 9.32
CA ALA A 251 10.50 7.05 10.37
C ALA A 251 10.42 6.46 11.80
N GLY A 252 9.50 5.53 12.06
CA GLY A 252 9.32 4.93 13.39
C GLY A 252 9.00 5.95 14.49
N LYS A 253 9.56 5.75 15.70
CA LYS A 253 9.42 6.67 16.85
C LYS A 253 10.29 7.91 16.65
N LYS A 254 9.66 9.01 16.33
CA LYS A 254 10.31 10.24 15.84
C LYS A 254 11.03 11.03 16.92
N ASN A 255 10.58 10.97 18.18
CA ASN A 255 11.18 11.71 19.31
C ASN A 255 12.66 11.35 19.57
N VAL A 256 13.05 10.12 19.32
CA VAL A 256 14.45 9.68 19.49
C VAL A 256 15.38 10.10 18.35
N LEU A 257 14.83 10.57 17.21
CA LEU A 257 15.61 10.87 16.00
C LEU A 257 16.23 12.26 16.02
N SER A 258 15.63 13.22 16.76
CA SER A 258 16.04 14.62 16.74
C SER A 258 17.53 14.87 17.03
N PRO A 259 18.15 14.24 18.05
CA PRO A 259 19.59 14.42 18.28
C PRO A 259 20.45 13.97 17.09
N TYR A 260 20.10 12.83 16.47
CA TYR A 260 20.83 12.26 15.35
C TYR A 260 20.64 13.05 14.04
N ILE A 261 19.48 13.74 13.89
CA ILE A 261 19.27 14.68 12.79
C ILE A 261 20.17 15.91 12.98
N ARG A 262 20.19 16.50 14.20
CA ARG A 262 21.04 17.66 14.51
C ARG A 262 22.53 17.37 14.30
N GLU A 263 22.97 16.17 14.66
CA GLU A 263 24.36 15.74 14.51
C GLU A 263 24.70 15.28 13.09
N GLY A 264 23.70 15.17 12.19
CA GLY A 264 23.88 14.80 10.78
C GLY A 264 24.05 13.30 10.50
N GLN A 265 23.88 12.41 11.50
CA GLN A 265 23.80 10.97 11.26
C GLN A 265 22.54 10.60 10.48
N ILE A 266 21.44 11.27 10.77
CA ILE A 266 20.27 11.26 9.89
C ILE A 266 20.38 12.50 9.02
N GLY A 267 20.80 12.30 7.78
CA GLY A 267 20.98 13.38 6.81
C GLY A 267 19.66 14.02 6.41
N ALA A 268 18.63 13.19 6.22
CA ALA A 268 17.29 13.65 5.95
C ALA A 268 16.22 12.66 6.44
N LEU A 269 15.15 13.19 6.97
CA LEU A 269 13.93 12.49 7.31
C LEU A 269 12.77 13.14 6.55
N VAL A 270 11.99 12.34 5.82
CA VAL A 270 10.75 12.82 5.22
C VAL A 270 9.62 12.71 6.24
N MET A 271 8.84 13.76 6.38
CA MET A 271 7.65 13.80 7.20
C MET A 271 6.43 14.23 6.38
N MET A 272 5.24 13.89 6.84
CA MET A 272 4.02 14.45 6.27
C MET A 272 3.93 15.94 6.58
N ASN A 273 3.54 16.72 5.58
CA ASN A 273 3.20 18.12 5.80
C ASN A 273 1.90 18.19 6.62
N ALA A 274 1.92 18.93 7.72
CA ALA A 274 0.79 19.06 8.64
C ALA A 274 -0.49 19.61 7.98
N ASP A 275 -0.34 20.41 6.94
CA ASP A 275 -1.44 21.02 6.19
C ASP A 275 -1.84 20.20 4.94
N SER A 276 -1.27 19.02 4.74
CA SER A 276 -1.48 18.22 3.54
C SER A 276 -2.84 17.52 3.51
N SER A 277 -3.45 17.43 2.31
CA SER A 277 -4.66 16.66 2.04
C SER A 277 -4.46 15.71 0.86
N ILE A 278 -4.92 14.46 0.99
CA ILE A 278 -4.92 13.46 -0.10
C ILE A 278 -6.03 13.76 -1.13
N GLN A 279 -7.00 14.60 -0.77
CA GLN A 279 -8.13 14.90 -1.65
C GLN A 279 -7.74 15.74 -2.88
N ASN A 280 -6.64 16.48 -2.79
CA ASN A 280 -6.14 17.28 -3.89
C ASN A 280 -5.58 16.39 -5.02
N ASP A 281 -5.63 16.87 -6.25
CA ASP A 281 -4.98 16.22 -7.36
C ASP A 281 -3.46 16.26 -7.18
N VAL A 282 -2.80 15.17 -7.58
CA VAL A 282 -1.33 15.09 -7.49
C VAL A 282 -0.74 15.99 -8.58
N PRO A 283 0.12 16.95 -8.21
CA PRO A 283 0.84 17.76 -9.19
C PRO A 283 1.67 16.90 -10.15
N GLU A 284 1.74 17.29 -11.42
CA GLU A 284 2.58 16.60 -12.41
C GLU A 284 4.07 16.76 -12.10
N ASN A 285 4.45 17.90 -11.55
CA ASN A 285 5.82 18.17 -11.11
C ASN A 285 6.10 17.46 -9.77
N MET A 286 7.10 16.59 -9.75
CA MET A 286 7.47 15.81 -8.57
C MET A 286 7.91 16.68 -7.37
N GLU A 287 8.52 17.84 -7.61
CA GLU A 287 8.89 18.79 -6.55
C GLU A 287 7.65 19.42 -5.91
N GLU A 288 6.67 19.81 -6.71
CA GLU A 288 5.39 20.33 -6.24
C GLU A 288 4.58 19.25 -5.55
N ALA A 289 4.58 18.01 -6.09
CA ALA A 289 3.94 16.86 -5.47
C ALA A 289 4.55 16.57 -4.09
N PHE A 290 5.89 16.62 -3.97
CA PHE A 290 6.56 16.49 -2.69
C PHE A 290 6.13 17.61 -1.72
N ALA A 291 6.27 18.87 -2.11
CA ALA A 291 5.99 20.02 -1.26
C ALA A 291 4.52 20.08 -0.79
N SER A 292 3.57 19.60 -1.60
CA SER A 292 2.15 19.54 -1.23
C SER A 292 1.84 18.49 -0.17
N ARG A 293 2.67 17.45 -0.06
CA ARG A 293 2.39 16.30 0.82
C ARG A 293 3.41 16.09 1.92
N TYR A 294 4.66 16.44 1.67
CA TYR A 294 5.78 16.14 2.54
C TYR A 294 6.62 17.35 2.85
N VAL A 295 7.41 17.23 3.90
CA VAL A 295 8.46 18.15 4.26
C VAL A 295 9.73 17.36 4.52
N LEU A 296 10.87 17.91 4.09
CA LEU A 296 12.18 17.33 4.36
C LEU A 296 12.74 17.92 5.64
N VAL A 297 12.99 17.07 6.63
CA VAL A 297 13.59 17.44 7.91
C VAL A 297 15.07 17.12 7.86
N THR A 298 15.90 18.13 8.12
CA THR A 298 17.37 18.06 8.12
C THR A 298 17.94 18.76 9.33
N ALA A 299 19.24 18.68 9.53
CA ALA A 299 19.92 19.43 10.60
C ALA A 299 19.69 20.95 10.52
N GLU A 300 19.39 21.47 9.33
CA GLU A 300 19.21 22.91 9.09
C GLU A 300 17.86 23.44 9.56
N ASN A 301 16.82 22.60 9.61
CA ASN A 301 15.44 23.03 9.90
C ASN A 301 14.77 22.32 11.09
N ILE A 302 15.40 21.30 11.67
CA ILE A 302 14.81 20.51 12.75
C ILE A 302 14.37 21.36 13.94
N ASP A 303 15.18 22.34 14.34
CA ASP A 303 14.87 23.19 15.50
C ASP A 303 13.67 24.07 15.24
N ALA A 304 13.59 24.71 14.06
CA ALA A 304 12.42 25.49 13.66
C ALA A 304 11.13 24.63 13.58
N MET A 305 11.26 23.38 13.13
CA MET A 305 10.12 22.45 13.08
C MET A 305 9.67 22.01 14.49
N LEU A 306 10.59 21.87 15.42
CA LEU A 306 10.27 21.55 16.83
C LEU A 306 9.59 22.73 17.57
N GLU A 307 9.87 23.97 17.15
CA GLU A 307 9.20 25.15 17.66
C GLU A 307 7.78 25.32 17.11
N ASP A 308 7.49 24.82 15.90
CA ASP A 308 6.16 24.88 15.32
C ASP A 308 5.24 23.82 15.97
N PRO A 309 4.14 24.23 16.64
CA PRO A 309 3.23 23.30 17.29
C PRO A 309 2.66 22.22 16.37
N LYS A 310 2.47 22.50 15.07
CA LYS A 310 1.94 21.55 14.08
C LYS A 310 2.90 20.39 13.85
N TYR A 311 4.19 20.68 13.71
CA TYR A 311 5.21 19.64 13.46
C TYR A 311 5.69 19.01 14.77
N ARG A 312 5.65 19.76 15.87
CA ARG A 312 5.99 19.23 17.19
C ARG A 312 5.16 18.01 17.55
N VAL A 313 3.84 18.03 17.34
CA VAL A 313 2.94 16.89 17.56
C VAL A 313 3.32 15.69 16.68
N LEU A 314 3.77 15.93 15.45
CA LEU A 314 4.19 14.90 14.52
C LEU A 314 5.60 14.31 14.84
N LEU A 315 6.44 15.09 15.51
CA LEU A 315 7.80 14.70 15.91
C LEU A 315 7.86 14.08 17.29
N PHE A 316 6.94 14.46 18.19
CA PHE A 316 6.81 13.91 19.53
C PHE A 316 5.53 13.08 19.64
N ASP A 317 5.66 11.82 19.95
CA ASP A 317 4.54 10.96 20.31
C ASP A 317 4.30 11.11 21.82
N ASP A 318 3.41 12.06 22.19
CA ASP A 318 3.09 12.36 23.59
C ASP A 318 2.42 11.17 24.32
N GLU A 319 1.96 10.14 23.60
CA GLU A 319 1.39 8.93 24.21
C GLU A 319 2.47 7.98 24.80
N ALA A 320 3.71 8.06 24.30
CA ALA A 320 4.77 7.19 24.80
C ALA A 320 5.29 7.59 26.19
N GLU A 321 5.20 8.85 26.56
CA GLU A 321 5.63 9.33 27.88
C GLU A 321 4.62 9.00 29.00
N ARG A 322 3.33 8.84 28.69
CA ARG A 322 2.30 8.52 29.68
C ARG A 322 2.29 7.07 30.16
N ASN A 323 2.94 6.15 29.46
CA ASN A 323 2.95 4.72 29.79
C ASN A 323 4.26 4.27 30.40
N GLU A 324 5.24 5.14 30.62
CA GLU A 324 6.53 4.81 31.27
C GLU A 324 6.66 5.41 32.69
N GLU A 325 5.63 6.13 33.19
CA GLU A 325 5.46 6.48 34.60
C GLU A 325 4.52 5.48 35.32
#